data_93cec103ced0ab23994c9c2e6dec5fd8
#
_entry.id   93cec103ced0ab23994c9c2e6dec5fd8
#
_cell.length_a   1.000
_cell.length_b   1.000
_cell.length_c   1.000
_cell.angle_alpha   90.00
_cell.angle_beta   90.00
_cell.angle_gamma   90.00
#
_symmetry.space_group_name_H-M   'P 1'
#
loop_
_entity.id
_entity.type
_entity.pdbx_description
1 polymer ?
#
loop_
_entity_poly.entity_id
_entity_poly.type
_entity_poly.pdbx_seq_one_letter_code
_entity_poly.pdbx_strand_id
1 'polypeptide(L)' 'AQQLQAANKRIKELEKKNRELEELNEFLEEASAFFAANRRKSGKKNG' A
#
# COMPACT_ATOMS: atom_id res chain seq x y z
N ALA A 1 8.22 18.03 -28.61
CA ALA A 1 7.19 18.58 -27.76
C ALA A 1 6.16 17.51 -27.37
N GLN A 2 5.66 16.78 -28.35
CA GLN A 2 4.67 15.73 -28.04
C GLN A 2 5.29 14.63 -27.23
N GLN A 3 6.52 14.26 -27.56
CA GLN A 3 7.17 13.20 -26.82
C GLN A 3 7.44 13.61 -25.39
N LEU A 4 7.79 14.87 -25.20
CA LEU A 4 8.04 15.36 -23.86
C LEU A 4 6.76 15.39 -23.04
N GLN A 5 5.67 15.81 -23.68
CA GLN A 5 4.40 15.84 -22.98
C GLN A 5 3.93 14.44 -22.60
N ALA A 6 4.11 13.49 -23.50
CA ALA A 6 3.75 12.12 -23.22
C ALA A 6 4.59 11.56 -22.08
N ALA A 7 5.88 11.87 -22.09
CA ALA A 7 6.76 11.40 -21.05
C ALA A 7 6.40 12.01 -19.70
N ASN A 8 6.08 13.30 -19.70
CA ASN A 8 5.68 13.96 -18.46
C ASN A 8 4.39 13.39 -17.92
N LYS A 9 3.46 13.12 -18.79
CA LYS A 9 2.20 12.53 -18.40
C LYS A 9 2.42 11.16 -17.79
N ARG A 10 3.30 10.39 -18.39
CA ARG A 10 3.59 9.06 -17.90
C ARG A 10 4.26 9.11 -16.54
N ILE A 11 5.16 10.06 -16.37
CA ILE A 11 5.83 10.23 -15.09
C ILE A 11 4.82 10.54 -14.00
N LYS A 12 3.89 11.42 -14.28
CA LYS A 12 2.85 11.75 -13.31
C LYS A 12 2.00 10.54 -12.97
N GLU A 13 1.67 9.74 -13.96
CA GLU A 13 0.89 8.55 -13.73
C GLU A 13 1.64 7.55 -12.88
N LEU A 14 2.92 7.40 -13.15
CA LEU A 14 3.74 6.49 -12.38
C LEU A 14 3.93 6.96 -10.94
N GLU A 15 4.10 8.26 -10.77
CA GLU A 15 4.22 8.83 -9.45
C GLU A 15 2.95 8.62 -8.64
N LYS A 16 1.82 8.80 -9.29
CA LYS A 16 0.55 8.59 -8.64
C LYS A 16 0.38 7.14 -8.23
N LYS A 17 0.70 6.25 -9.14
CA LYS A 17 0.61 4.84 -8.87
C LYS A 17 1.53 4.43 -7.74
N ASN A 18 2.72 4.98 -7.75
CA ASN A 18 3.71 4.71 -6.72
C ASN A 18 3.18 5.12 -5.36
N ARG A 19 2.57 6.30 -5.30
CA ARG A 19 2.02 6.80 -4.06
C ARG A 19 0.88 5.92 -3.59
N GLU A 20 0.04 5.49 -4.51
CA GLU A 20 -1.08 4.61 -4.17
C GLU A 20 -0.58 3.28 -3.64
N LEU A 21 0.49 2.77 -4.23
CA LEU A 21 1.06 1.52 -3.75
C LEU A 21 1.67 1.67 -2.37
N GLU A 22 2.29 2.80 -2.11
CA GLU A 22 2.86 3.06 -0.80
C GLU A 22 1.77 3.14 0.26
N GLU A 23 0.69 3.83 -0.06
CA GLU A 23 -0.42 3.94 0.86
C GLU A 23 -1.05 2.58 1.12
N LEU A 24 -1.21 1.81 0.07
CA LEU A 24 -1.76 0.47 0.22
C LEU A 24 -0.85 -0.40 1.05
N ASN A 25 0.46 -0.26 0.84
CA ASN A 25 1.44 -1.02 1.58
C ASN A 25 1.37 -0.69 3.07
N GLU A 26 1.30 0.59 3.39
CA GLU A 26 1.17 1.02 4.78
C GLU A 26 -0.12 0.51 5.38
N PHE A 27 -1.19 0.59 4.62
CA PHE A 27 -2.47 0.09 5.09
C PHE A 27 -2.40 -1.40 5.39
N LEU A 28 -1.78 -2.15 4.50
CA LEU A 28 -1.66 -3.58 4.70
C LEU A 28 -0.78 -3.92 5.90
N GLU A 29 0.26 -3.13 6.11
CA GLU A 29 1.13 -3.35 7.26
C GLU A 29 0.36 -3.09 8.56
N GLU A 30 -0.40 -2.02 8.59
CA GLU A 30 -1.19 -1.71 9.78
C GLU A 30 -2.27 -2.75 10.01
N ALA A 31 -2.93 -3.15 8.94
CA ALA A 31 -3.95 -4.17 9.06
C ALA A 31 -3.34 -5.49 9.51
N SER A 32 -2.17 -5.80 8.99
CA SER A 32 -1.48 -7.02 9.36
C SER A 32 -1.11 -7.02 10.84
N ALA A 33 -0.62 -5.88 11.31
CA ALA A 33 -0.28 -5.75 12.72
C ALA A 33 -1.52 -5.86 13.59
N PHE A 34 -2.61 -5.28 13.13
CA PHE A 34 -3.86 -5.34 13.85
C PHE A 34 -4.36 -6.80 13.93
N PHE A 35 -4.29 -7.49 12.82
CA PHE A 35 -4.70 -8.88 12.78
C PHE A 35 -3.81 -9.75 13.65
N ALA A 36 -2.52 -9.48 13.64
CA ALA A 36 -1.59 -10.24 14.45
C ALA A 36 -1.89 -10.07 15.92
N ALA A 37 -2.17 -8.84 16.34
CA ALA A 37 -2.49 -8.56 17.72
C ALA A 37 -3.80 -9.24 18.11
N ASN A 38 -4.75 -9.15 17.21
CA ASN A 38 -6.05 -9.77 17.45
C ASN A 38 -5.95 -11.28 17.54
N ARG A 39 -5.15 -11.84 16.69
CA ARG A 39 -4.93 -13.27 16.65
C ARG A 39 -4.27 -13.76 17.92
N ARG A 40 -3.37 -12.96 18.43
CA ARG A 40 -2.69 -13.31 19.66
C ARG A 40 -3.66 -13.48 20.78
N LYS A 41 -4.62 -12.60 20.85
CA LYS A 41 -5.64 -12.70 21.86
C LYS A 41 -6.52 -13.90 21.65
N SER A 42 -6.96 -14.10 20.44
CA SER A 42 -7.81 -15.21 20.11
C SER A 42 -7.08 -16.53 20.15
N GLY A 43 -5.84 -16.49 19.75
CA GLY A 43 -5.03 -17.69 19.68
C GLY A 43 -4.92 -18.35 21.04
N LYS A 44 -4.87 -17.56 22.05
CA LYS A 44 -4.84 -18.08 23.39
C LYS A 44 -6.04 -18.88 23.70
N LYS A 45 -7.19 -18.40 23.31
CA LYS A 45 -8.41 -19.05 23.53
C LYS A 45 -8.50 -20.35 22.83
N ASN A 46 -8.09 -20.35 21.59
CA ASN A 46 -8.17 -21.54 20.79
C ASN A 46 -7.18 -22.57 21.21
N GLY A 47 -6.08 -22.12 21.71
CA GLY A 47 -5.01 -23.03 22.13
C GLY A 47 -5.41 -23.87 23.30
#